data_3521b26d18de9e6bdc956317afed666b
#
_entry.id   3521b26d18de9e6bdc956317afed666b
#
_cell.length_a   1.000
_cell.length_b   1.000
_cell.length_c   1.000
_cell.angle_alpha   90.00
_cell.angle_beta   90.00
_cell.angle_gamma   90.00
#
_symmetry.space_group_name_H-M   'P 1'
#
loop_
_entity.id
_entity.type
_entity.pdbx_description
1 polymer ?
#
loop_
_entity_poly.entity_id
_entity_poly.type
_entity_poly.pdbx_seq_one_letter_code
_entity_poly.pdbx_strand_id
1 'polypeptide(L)'
;VGKEYFHQSLAHPEVLANEQAKNYEPLMIEGSDSRIFYNDLLHVIGIAAKDYKTLYDWYLHHNNRSATCLCAYYMNKRDADDDCTEMSKSACLQKIDSLINVYQDLEVAGELAIEHFNYMDKATDATAEEKMNYINYALSKWGKWKRMNILRNAYSRLTLPSYLVDLGSCVQTPNVERTVEIRQITNVAAITMTVTKLKTKEALKIDVSNNDGYSKIAKMLMRETGVSVTH
;
A
#
# COMPACT_ATOMS: atom_id res chain seq x y z
N VAL A 1 -25.78 -17.56 -6.89
CA VAL A 1 -25.65 -18.38 -5.65
C VAL A 1 -25.26 -17.49 -4.48
N GLY A 2 -24.09 -16.82 -4.45
CA GLY A 2 -23.64 -16.04 -3.29
C GLY A 2 -24.58 -14.91 -2.87
N LYS A 3 -25.09 -14.12 -3.82
CA LYS A 3 -26.06 -13.05 -3.54
C LYS A 3 -27.38 -13.57 -2.96
N GLU A 4 -27.86 -14.69 -3.45
CA GLU A 4 -29.09 -15.31 -2.97
C GLU A 4 -28.98 -15.74 -1.50
N TYR A 5 -27.89 -16.39 -1.12
CA TYR A 5 -27.61 -16.73 0.29
C TYR A 5 -27.47 -15.48 1.16
N PHE A 6 -26.84 -14.43 0.65
CA PHE A 6 -26.75 -13.15 1.36
C PHE A 6 -28.13 -12.54 1.64
N HIS A 7 -29.01 -12.50 0.62
CA HIS A 7 -30.38 -12.00 0.81
C HIS A 7 -31.21 -12.88 1.76
N GLN A 8 -31.03 -14.20 1.72
CA GLN A 8 -31.65 -15.11 2.70
C GLN A 8 -31.15 -14.84 4.13
N SER A 9 -29.85 -14.56 4.27
CA SER A 9 -29.27 -14.20 5.58
C SER A 9 -29.84 -12.91 6.17
N LEU A 10 -30.17 -11.93 5.32
CA LEU A 10 -30.84 -10.69 5.75
C LEU A 10 -32.29 -10.92 6.20
N ALA A 11 -32.97 -11.93 5.63
CA ALA A 11 -34.34 -12.28 6.02
C ALA A 11 -34.40 -13.02 7.37
N HIS A 12 -33.26 -13.60 7.82
CA HIS A 12 -33.18 -14.41 9.05
C HIS A 12 -32.03 -13.94 9.96
N PRO A 13 -32.07 -12.70 10.50
CA PRO A 13 -31.01 -12.14 11.31
C PRO A 13 -30.76 -12.92 12.61
N GLU A 14 -31.76 -13.63 13.15
CA GLU A 14 -31.62 -14.48 14.29
C GLU A 14 -30.68 -15.68 14.07
N VAL A 15 -30.65 -16.21 12.85
CA VAL A 15 -29.72 -17.28 12.46
C VAL A 15 -28.28 -16.75 12.42
N LEU A 16 -28.08 -15.57 11.85
CA LEU A 16 -26.76 -14.91 11.84
C LEU A 16 -26.26 -14.63 13.26
N ALA A 17 -27.11 -14.13 14.14
CA ALA A 17 -26.75 -13.86 15.54
C ALA A 17 -26.34 -15.14 16.28
N ASN A 18 -27.03 -16.25 16.05
CA ASN A 18 -26.70 -17.55 16.64
C ASN A 18 -25.37 -18.11 16.12
N GLU A 19 -25.08 -17.96 14.83
CA GLU A 19 -23.79 -18.37 14.23
C GLU A 19 -22.66 -17.46 14.72
N GLN A 20 -22.88 -16.16 14.80
CA GLN A 20 -21.92 -15.20 15.34
C GLN A 20 -21.52 -15.53 16.79
N ALA A 21 -22.46 -15.97 17.60
CA ALA A 21 -22.24 -16.34 19.02
C ALA A 21 -21.38 -17.60 19.18
N LYS A 22 -21.19 -18.42 18.15
CA LYS A 22 -20.40 -19.66 18.18
C LYS A 22 -18.89 -19.45 18.01
N ASN A 23 -18.36 -18.25 18.27
CA ASN A 23 -16.95 -17.91 18.04
C ASN A 23 -16.51 -18.18 16.59
N TYR A 24 -17.28 -17.69 15.65
CA TYR A 24 -16.98 -17.80 14.25
C TYR A 24 -15.62 -17.14 13.94
N GLU A 25 -14.67 -17.95 13.47
CA GLU A 25 -13.44 -17.46 12.84
C GLU A 25 -13.65 -17.45 11.33
N PRO A 26 -13.70 -16.27 10.70
CA PRO A 26 -13.84 -16.20 9.26
C PRO A 26 -12.65 -16.87 8.59
N LEU A 27 -12.89 -17.81 7.69
CA LEU A 27 -11.90 -18.26 6.74
C LEU A 27 -11.31 -17.02 6.08
N MET A 28 -9.97 -16.89 6.13
CA MET A 28 -9.24 -15.76 5.58
C MET A 28 -9.65 -15.55 4.12
N ILE A 29 -10.58 -14.65 3.90
CA ILE A 29 -10.81 -14.10 2.57
C ILE A 29 -9.63 -13.17 2.34
N GLU A 30 -8.85 -13.43 1.27
CA GLU A 30 -7.76 -12.55 0.88
C GLU A 30 -8.29 -11.13 0.71
N GLY A 31 -7.93 -10.28 1.63
CA GLY A 31 -8.33 -8.88 1.65
C GLY A 31 -8.24 -8.34 3.07
N SER A 32 -7.68 -7.18 3.19
CA SER A 32 -7.53 -6.45 4.45
C SER A 32 -8.87 -6.12 5.13
N ASP A 33 -9.96 -6.26 4.43
CA ASP A 33 -11.29 -5.81 4.82
C ASP A 33 -11.96 -6.74 5.82
N SER A 34 -11.80 -8.04 5.63
CA SER A 34 -12.26 -9.05 6.60
C SER A 34 -11.60 -8.89 7.97
N ARG A 35 -10.42 -8.27 8.04
CA ARG A 35 -9.72 -7.98 9.30
C ARG A 35 -10.31 -6.80 10.07
N ILE A 36 -11.10 -5.96 9.44
CA ILE A 36 -11.67 -4.75 10.05
C ILE A 36 -12.94 -5.09 10.80
N PHE A 37 -13.76 -5.97 10.22
CA PHE A 37 -15.03 -6.42 10.77
C PHE A 37 -15.14 -7.96 10.86
N TYR A 38 -14.03 -8.63 11.17
CA TYR A 38 -13.97 -10.10 11.20
C TYR A 38 -14.97 -10.75 12.14
N ASN A 39 -15.50 -10.00 13.11
CA ASN A 39 -16.53 -10.47 14.03
C ASN A 39 -17.96 -10.23 13.51
N ASP A 40 -18.12 -9.62 12.32
CA ASP A 40 -19.43 -9.39 11.72
C ASP A 40 -19.64 -10.33 10.53
N LEU A 41 -20.34 -11.42 10.78
CA LEU A 41 -20.62 -12.46 9.78
C LEU A 41 -21.40 -11.90 8.59
N LEU A 42 -22.34 -10.98 8.82
CA LEU A 42 -23.12 -10.33 7.74
C LEU A 42 -22.20 -9.54 6.80
N HIS A 43 -21.24 -8.82 7.38
CA HIS A 43 -20.27 -8.07 6.60
C HIS A 43 -19.44 -8.99 5.69
N VAL A 44 -18.92 -10.08 6.25
CA VAL A 44 -18.13 -11.07 5.50
C VAL A 44 -18.93 -11.66 4.33
N ILE A 45 -20.19 -12.05 4.58
CA ILE A 45 -21.06 -12.63 3.56
C ILE A 45 -21.39 -11.59 2.47
N GLY A 46 -21.72 -10.37 2.85
CA GLY A 46 -22.03 -9.28 1.91
C GLY A 46 -20.85 -8.89 1.01
N ILE A 47 -19.65 -8.83 1.58
CA ILE A 47 -18.42 -8.59 0.81
C ILE A 47 -18.16 -9.74 -0.17
N ALA A 48 -18.28 -11.00 0.28
CA ALA A 48 -18.10 -12.17 -0.58
C ALA A 48 -19.14 -12.22 -1.72
N ALA A 49 -20.37 -11.78 -1.46
CA ALA A 49 -21.44 -11.67 -2.45
C ALA A 49 -21.24 -10.48 -3.42
N LYS A 50 -20.33 -9.54 -3.12
CA LYS A 50 -20.13 -8.27 -3.84
C LYS A 50 -21.41 -7.44 -3.96
N ASP A 51 -22.30 -7.53 -2.98
CA ASP A 51 -23.55 -6.77 -2.92
C ASP A 51 -23.46 -5.63 -1.91
N TYR A 52 -22.53 -4.71 -2.18
CA TYR A 52 -22.19 -3.60 -1.29
C TYR A 52 -23.36 -2.63 -1.07
N LYS A 53 -24.25 -2.47 -2.05
CA LYS A 53 -25.41 -1.58 -1.94
C LYS A 53 -26.41 -2.10 -0.90
N THR A 54 -26.76 -3.39 -0.96
CA THR A 54 -27.67 -4.00 0.01
C THR A 54 -27.07 -3.96 1.42
N LEU A 55 -25.75 -4.24 1.52
CA LEU A 55 -25.03 -4.19 2.79
C LEU A 55 -24.99 -2.74 3.34
N TYR A 56 -24.76 -1.74 2.49
CA TYR A 56 -24.80 -0.32 2.85
C TYR A 56 -26.15 0.08 3.42
N ASP A 57 -27.25 -0.26 2.72
CA ASP A 57 -28.61 0.07 3.14
C ASP A 57 -28.95 -0.60 4.49
N TRP A 58 -28.53 -1.84 4.69
CA TRP A 58 -28.68 -2.54 5.96
C TRP A 58 -28.02 -1.78 7.11
N TYR A 59 -26.73 -1.43 6.98
CA TYR A 59 -26.00 -0.72 8.03
C TYR A 59 -26.52 0.69 8.27
N LEU A 60 -27.00 1.35 7.23
CA LEU A 60 -27.63 2.67 7.34
C LEU A 60 -28.89 2.59 8.24
N HIS A 61 -29.76 1.59 8.02
CA HIS A 61 -30.93 1.37 8.83
C HIS A 61 -30.61 0.97 10.28
N HIS A 62 -29.47 0.34 10.52
CA HIS A 62 -29.02 -0.07 11.86
C HIS A 62 -28.09 0.94 12.52
N ASN A 63 -27.95 2.15 11.97
CA ASN A 63 -27.11 3.23 12.50
C ASN A 63 -25.63 2.86 12.71
N ASN A 64 -25.11 1.88 11.97
CA ASN A 64 -23.70 1.51 12.00
C ASN A 64 -22.89 2.34 11.02
N ARG A 65 -22.56 3.59 11.40
CA ARG A 65 -21.86 4.56 10.53
C ARG A 65 -20.50 4.06 10.05
N SER A 66 -19.76 3.32 10.87
CA SER A 66 -18.45 2.79 10.47
C SER A 66 -18.56 1.76 9.36
N ALA A 67 -19.48 0.81 9.48
CA ALA A 67 -19.74 -0.19 8.45
C ALA A 67 -20.34 0.45 7.18
N THR A 68 -21.22 1.45 7.33
CA THR A 68 -21.78 2.23 6.21
C THR A 68 -20.67 2.94 5.43
N CYS A 69 -19.72 3.58 6.12
CA CYS A 69 -18.56 4.22 5.51
C CYS A 69 -17.74 3.23 4.66
N LEU A 70 -17.47 2.04 5.18
CA LEU A 70 -16.70 1.03 4.48
C LEU A 70 -17.45 0.48 3.24
N CYS A 71 -18.76 0.27 3.35
CA CYS A 71 -19.57 -0.12 2.19
C CYS A 71 -19.57 0.96 1.11
N ALA A 72 -19.67 2.24 1.48
CA ALA A 72 -19.55 3.36 0.55
C ALA A 72 -18.20 3.40 -0.16
N TYR A 73 -17.11 3.12 0.58
CA TYR A 73 -15.77 2.94 0.00
C TYR A 73 -15.74 1.85 -1.07
N TYR A 74 -16.28 0.65 -0.79
CA TYR A 74 -16.31 -0.43 -1.77
C TYR A 74 -17.13 -0.12 -3.01
N MET A 75 -18.27 0.55 -2.85
CA MET A 75 -19.09 0.97 -3.96
C MET A 75 -18.32 1.95 -4.87
N ASN A 76 -17.66 2.95 -4.28
CA ASN A 76 -16.87 3.91 -5.04
C ASN A 76 -15.68 3.23 -5.74
N LYS A 77 -14.99 2.30 -5.08
CA LYS A 77 -13.86 1.57 -5.66
C LYS A 77 -14.28 0.72 -6.86
N ARG A 78 -15.40 0.01 -6.76
CA ARG A 78 -15.95 -0.78 -7.88
C ARG A 78 -16.29 0.09 -9.06
N ASP A 79 -16.96 1.22 -8.84
CA ASP A 79 -17.32 2.15 -9.90
C ASP A 79 -16.06 2.68 -10.62
N ALA A 80 -14.98 2.88 -9.89
CA ALA A 80 -13.71 3.34 -10.43
C ALA A 80 -12.94 2.26 -11.22
N ASP A 81 -13.04 0.99 -10.78
CA ASP A 81 -12.40 -0.14 -11.48
C ASP A 81 -13.12 -0.48 -12.79
N ASP A 82 -14.43 -0.27 -12.83
CA ASP A 82 -15.28 -0.54 -14.02
C ASP A 82 -15.17 0.56 -15.09
N ASP A 83 -14.79 1.79 -14.70
CA ASP A 83 -14.80 2.96 -15.60
C ASP A 83 -13.39 3.59 -15.70
N CYS A 84 -12.54 3.01 -16.56
CA CYS A 84 -11.11 3.32 -16.68
C CYS A 84 -10.77 4.61 -17.47
N THR A 85 -11.69 5.55 -17.68
CA THR A 85 -11.40 6.80 -18.41
C THR A 85 -10.82 7.90 -17.49
N GLU A 86 -10.01 8.82 -18.05
CA GLU A 86 -9.42 9.91 -17.26
C GLU A 86 -10.48 10.85 -16.65
N MET A 87 -11.61 11.05 -17.33
CA MET A 87 -12.74 11.82 -16.79
C MET A 87 -13.38 11.14 -15.58
N SER A 88 -13.39 9.81 -15.54
CA SER A 88 -13.90 9.05 -14.40
C SER A 88 -13.04 9.15 -13.16
N LYS A 89 -11.73 9.30 -13.33
CA LYS A 89 -10.78 9.43 -12.22
C LYS A 89 -11.03 10.72 -11.40
N SER A 90 -11.25 11.84 -12.06
CA SER A 90 -11.61 13.09 -11.38
C SER A 90 -12.96 12.99 -10.67
N ALA A 91 -13.95 12.36 -11.28
CA ALA A 91 -15.26 12.13 -10.66
C ALA A 91 -15.15 11.18 -9.45
N CYS A 92 -14.32 10.14 -9.52
CA CYS A 92 -14.05 9.25 -8.40
C CYS A 92 -13.38 9.97 -7.24
N LEU A 93 -12.40 10.86 -7.51
CA LEU A 93 -11.76 11.68 -6.51
C LEU A 93 -12.76 12.60 -5.79
N GLN A 94 -13.63 13.28 -6.54
CA GLN A 94 -14.70 14.11 -5.98
C GLN A 94 -15.69 13.32 -5.11
N LYS A 95 -16.05 12.10 -5.53
CA LYS A 95 -16.89 11.20 -4.71
C LYS A 95 -16.18 10.82 -3.40
N ILE A 96 -14.90 10.49 -3.46
CA ILE A 96 -14.12 10.17 -2.26
C ILE A 96 -14.06 11.37 -1.32
N ASP A 97 -13.82 12.59 -1.82
CA ASP A 97 -13.83 13.80 -1.02
C ASP A 97 -15.18 14.03 -0.33
N SER A 98 -16.26 13.81 -1.07
CA SER A 98 -17.61 13.90 -0.51
C SER A 98 -17.83 12.89 0.61
N LEU A 99 -17.36 11.64 0.44
CA LEU A 99 -17.44 10.59 1.48
C LEU A 99 -16.56 10.95 2.69
N ILE A 100 -15.35 11.45 2.47
CA ILE A 100 -14.47 11.93 3.54
C ILE A 100 -15.18 13.00 4.37
N ASN A 101 -15.82 13.96 3.74
CA ASN A 101 -16.55 15.02 4.45
C ASN A 101 -17.69 14.49 5.31
N VAL A 102 -18.40 13.44 4.84
CA VAL A 102 -19.50 12.81 5.59
C VAL A 102 -19.02 12.00 6.79
N TYR A 103 -17.87 11.32 6.65
CA TYR A 103 -17.38 10.34 7.64
C TYR A 103 -16.09 10.77 8.36
N GLN A 104 -15.67 12.02 8.22
CA GLN A 104 -14.38 12.52 8.73
C GLN A 104 -14.16 12.38 10.24
N ASP A 105 -15.23 12.24 11.01
CA ASP A 105 -15.24 12.03 12.46
C ASP A 105 -14.94 10.57 12.85
N LEU A 106 -14.93 9.65 11.90
CA LEU A 106 -14.72 8.22 12.15
C LEU A 106 -13.27 7.81 11.83
N GLU A 107 -12.70 6.93 12.63
CA GLU A 107 -11.37 6.36 12.36
C GLU A 107 -11.31 5.59 11.04
N VAL A 108 -12.40 4.89 10.68
CA VAL A 108 -12.52 4.11 9.43
C VAL A 108 -12.44 4.99 8.17
N ALA A 109 -12.68 6.30 8.28
CA ALA A 109 -12.45 7.23 7.17
C ALA A 109 -10.98 7.27 6.71
N GLY A 110 -10.07 6.71 7.51
CA GLY A 110 -8.71 6.41 7.09
C GLY A 110 -8.62 5.57 5.81
N GLU A 111 -9.59 4.66 5.54
CA GLU A 111 -9.64 3.91 4.27
C GLU A 111 -9.92 4.83 3.08
N LEU A 112 -10.85 5.78 3.24
CA LEU A 112 -11.14 6.78 2.22
C LEU A 112 -9.92 7.68 1.97
N ALA A 113 -9.19 8.04 3.04
CA ALA A 113 -7.98 8.84 2.91
C ALA A 113 -6.84 8.09 2.20
N ILE A 114 -6.69 6.78 2.43
CA ILE A 114 -5.75 5.94 1.69
C ILE A 114 -6.13 5.88 0.21
N GLU A 115 -7.40 5.69 -0.10
CA GLU A 115 -7.87 5.62 -1.48
C GLU A 115 -7.74 6.97 -2.20
N HIS A 116 -8.06 8.09 -1.54
CA HIS A 116 -7.80 9.42 -2.07
C HIS A 116 -6.33 9.59 -2.46
N PHE A 117 -5.41 9.20 -1.57
CA PHE A 117 -3.98 9.25 -1.86
C PHE A 117 -3.60 8.36 -3.06
N ASN A 118 -4.16 7.15 -3.17
CA ASN A 118 -3.92 6.26 -4.30
C ASN A 118 -4.33 6.89 -5.63
N TYR A 119 -5.47 7.60 -5.69
CA TYR A 119 -5.89 8.34 -6.87
C TYR A 119 -4.97 9.54 -7.14
N MET A 120 -4.64 10.30 -6.10
CA MET A 120 -3.71 11.42 -6.19
C MET A 120 -2.34 10.99 -6.75
N ASP A 121 -1.83 9.84 -6.30
CA ASP A 121 -0.52 9.32 -6.70
C ASP A 121 -0.50 8.79 -8.15
N LYS A 122 -1.61 8.20 -8.62
CA LYS A 122 -1.67 7.49 -9.90
C LYS A 122 -2.32 8.30 -11.03
N ALA A 123 -3.18 9.24 -10.72
CA ALA A 123 -4.10 9.84 -11.67
C ALA A 123 -4.00 11.36 -11.76
N THR A 124 -3.13 12.01 -10.99
CA THR A 124 -2.95 13.46 -11.01
C THR A 124 -1.48 13.82 -11.19
N ASP A 125 -1.24 15.06 -11.66
CA ASP A 125 0.10 15.65 -11.75
C ASP A 125 0.57 16.23 -10.41
N ALA A 126 0.04 15.74 -9.29
CA ALA A 126 0.37 16.20 -7.96
C ALA A 126 1.86 16.07 -7.68
N THR A 127 2.46 17.15 -7.21
CA THR A 127 3.86 17.20 -6.83
C THR A 127 4.16 16.34 -5.60
N ALA A 128 5.42 16.01 -5.38
CA ALA A 128 5.85 15.28 -4.17
C ALA A 128 5.48 16.05 -2.89
N GLU A 129 5.56 17.38 -2.91
CA GLU A 129 5.20 18.24 -1.79
C GLU A 129 3.69 18.17 -1.48
N GLU A 130 2.83 18.26 -2.49
CA GLU A 130 1.38 18.12 -2.32
C GLU A 130 1.01 16.74 -1.77
N LYS A 131 1.65 15.68 -2.27
CA LYS A 131 1.47 14.31 -1.76
C LYS A 131 1.88 14.18 -0.30
N MET A 132 3.04 14.74 0.08
CA MET A 132 3.51 14.73 1.48
C MET A 132 2.57 15.53 2.40
N ASN A 133 2.10 16.70 1.95
CA ASN A 133 1.15 17.51 2.70
C ASN A 133 -0.16 16.77 2.94
N TYR A 134 -0.69 16.10 1.92
CA TYR A 134 -1.88 15.27 2.07
C TYR A 134 -1.66 14.11 3.06
N ILE A 135 -0.55 13.38 2.94
CA ILE A 135 -0.21 12.28 3.86
C ILE A 135 -0.16 12.79 5.31
N ASN A 136 0.52 13.92 5.56
CA ASN A 136 0.61 14.51 6.90
C ASN A 136 -0.77 14.89 7.44
N TYR A 137 -1.62 15.49 6.62
CA TYR A 137 -3.01 15.78 6.98
C TYR A 137 -3.77 14.49 7.36
N ALA A 138 -3.74 13.48 6.51
CA ALA A 138 -4.45 12.22 6.74
C ALA A 138 -3.95 11.48 7.99
N LEU A 139 -2.63 11.45 8.21
CA LEU A 139 -2.02 10.86 9.41
C LEU A 139 -2.38 11.63 10.68
N SER A 140 -2.47 12.96 10.63
CA SER A 140 -2.87 13.77 11.79
C SER A 140 -4.32 13.48 12.20
N LYS A 141 -5.20 13.22 11.23
CA LYS A 141 -6.63 13.04 11.45
C LYS A 141 -7.02 11.60 11.76
N TRP A 142 -6.48 10.64 11.02
CA TRP A 142 -6.83 9.22 11.12
C TRP A 142 -5.63 8.31 11.40
N GLY A 143 -4.56 8.83 11.96
CA GLY A 143 -3.30 8.10 12.19
C GLY A 143 -3.40 6.85 13.07
N LYS A 144 -4.50 6.72 13.85
CA LYS A 144 -4.79 5.54 14.67
C LYS A 144 -5.40 4.39 13.87
N TRP A 145 -5.92 4.66 12.66
CA TRP A 145 -6.50 3.63 11.83
C TRP A 145 -5.49 2.52 11.47
N LYS A 146 -5.92 1.27 11.52
CA LYS A 146 -5.04 0.08 11.42
C LYS A 146 -4.17 0.04 10.16
N ARG A 147 -4.66 0.61 9.04
CA ARG A 147 -3.98 0.55 7.74
C ARG A 147 -3.19 1.81 7.37
N MET A 148 -3.08 2.78 8.25
CA MET A 148 -2.34 4.03 7.96
C MET A 148 -0.83 3.83 7.76
N ASN A 149 -0.31 2.64 8.02
CA ASN A 149 1.04 2.26 7.62
C ASN A 149 1.26 2.36 6.09
N ILE A 150 0.21 2.21 5.27
CA ILE A 150 0.27 2.41 3.82
C ILE A 150 0.73 3.84 3.51
N LEU A 151 0.12 4.85 4.14
CA LEU A 151 0.53 6.25 3.96
C LEU A 151 1.90 6.55 4.57
N ARG A 152 2.26 5.95 5.71
CA ARG A 152 3.61 6.09 6.29
C ARG A 152 4.67 5.54 5.34
N ASN A 153 4.43 4.39 4.72
CA ASN A 153 5.33 3.80 3.73
C ASN A 153 5.42 4.68 2.47
N ALA A 154 4.29 5.25 2.02
CA ALA A 154 4.29 6.18 0.89
C ALA A 154 5.08 7.46 1.22
N TYR A 155 4.93 8.02 2.42
CA TYR A 155 5.73 9.16 2.88
C TYR A 155 7.24 8.84 2.87
N SER A 156 7.62 7.67 3.41
CA SER A 156 9.01 7.21 3.40
C SER A 156 9.55 7.10 1.97
N ARG A 157 8.77 6.55 1.04
CA ARG A 157 9.15 6.45 -0.38
C ARG A 157 9.37 7.82 -1.02
N LEU A 158 8.58 8.84 -0.64
CA LEU A 158 8.70 10.20 -1.16
C LEU A 158 9.89 10.97 -0.56
N THR A 159 10.35 10.61 0.64
CA THR A 159 11.38 11.35 1.39
C THR A 159 12.74 10.67 1.40
N LEU A 160 12.78 9.35 1.33
CA LEU A 160 14.04 8.61 1.36
C LEU A 160 14.83 8.80 0.05
N PRO A 161 16.15 8.94 0.16
CA PRO A 161 16.99 8.98 -1.03
C PRO A 161 16.98 7.62 -1.73
N SER A 162 16.85 7.64 -3.05
CA SER A 162 16.92 6.44 -3.88
C SER A 162 17.60 6.70 -5.21
N TYR A 163 18.27 5.69 -5.73
CA TYR A 163 18.87 5.69 -7.05
C TYR A 163 19.10 4.26 -7.52
N LEU A 164 19.20 4.08 -8.83
CA LEU A 164 19.54 2.81 -9.45
C LEU A 164 20.87 2.95 -10.17
N VAL A 165 21.82 2.05 -9.88
CA VAL A 165 23.12 1.98 -10.58
C VAL A 165 23.07 0.85 -11.59
N ASP A 166 23.31 1.17 -12.87
CA ASP A 166 23.42 0.20 -13.94
C ASP A 166 24.89 0.15 -14.42
N LEU A 167 25.53 -0.97 -14.19
CA LEU A 167 26.89 -1.24 -14.64
C LEU A 167 26.95 -1.91 -16.02
N GLY A 168 25.79 -2.21 -16.62
CA GLY A 168 25.65 -2.91 -17.90
C GLY A 168 26.09 -4.37 -17.86
N SER A 169 27.27 -4.67 -17.36
CA SER A 169 27.82 -6.03 -17.26
C SER A 169 28.66 -6.19 -16.00
N CYS A 170 28.47 -7.31 -15.30
CA CYS A 170 29.30 -7.67 -14.14
C CYS A 170 30.74 -8.06 -14.54
N VAL A 171 30.95 -8.48 -15.79
CA VAL A 171 32.28 -8.85 -16.33
C VAL A 171 32.78 -7.73 -17.21
N GLN A 172 33.93 -7.18 -16.85
CA GLN A 172 34.56 -6.05 -17.52
C GLN A 172 35.84 -6.49 -18.26
N THR A 173 36.01 -5.99 -19.49
CA THR A 173 37.25 -6.16 -20.23
C THR A 173 38.28 -5.12 -19.77
N PRO A 174 39.52 -5.52 -19.41
CA PRO A 174 40.55 -4.58 -19.01
C PRO A 174 40.83 -3.53 -20.09
N ASN A 175 41.13 -2.29 -19.66
CA ASN A 175 41.50 -1.16 -20.53
C ASN A 175 40.41 -0.73 -21.54
N VAL A 176 39.16 -1.07 -21.33
CA VAL A 176 38.02 -0.59 -22.10
C VAL A 176 37.25 0.41 -21.26
N GLU A 177 36.98 1.60 -21.81
CA GLU A 177 36.16 2.62 -21.19
C GLU A 177 34.74 2.04 -20.95
N ARG A 178 34.18 2.35 -19.80
CA ARG A 178 32.85 1.89 -19.39
C ARG A 178 32.03 3.04 -18.86
N THR A 179 30.77 3.03 -19.21
CA THR A 179 29.79 3.97 -18.68
C THR A 179 29.05 3.32 -17.52
N VAL A 180 28.99 4.03 -16.40
CA VAL A 180 28.12 3.73 -15.27
C VAL A 180 26.91 4.63 -15.39
N GLU A 181 25.74 4.06 -15.53
CA GLU A 181 24.52 4.82 -15.62
C GLU A 181 23.81 4.83 -14.28
N ILE A 182 23.46 6.02 -13.79
CA ILE A 182 22.71 6.20 -12.55
C ILE A 182 21.36 6.76 -12.93
N ARG A 183 20.31 5.98 -12.65
CA ARG A 183 18.92 6.29 -13.01
C ARG A 183 18.05 6.47 -11.79
N GLN A 184 16.85 7.00 -11.98
CA GLN A 184 15.80 7.13 -10.96
C GLN A 184 16.31 7.81 -9.67
N ILE A 185 17.10 8.86 -9.84
CA ILE A 185 17.66 9.61 -8.71
C ILE A 185 16.54 10.41 -8.06
N THR A 186 16.28 10.14 -6.77
CA THR A 186 15.25 10.83 -5.98
C THR A 186 15.82 11.21 -4.62
N ASN A 187 15.66 12.45 -4.20
CA ASN A 187 16.09 12.97 -2.89
C ASN A 187 17.60 12.77 -2.60
N VAL A 188 18.43 12.76 -3.63
CA VAL A 188 19.88 12.61 -3.51
C VAL A 188 20.55 13.90 -3.96
N ALA A 189 21.25 14.56 -3.04
CA ALA A 189 21.96 15.81 -3.34
C ALA A 189 23.29 15.58 -4.10
N ALA A 190 23.97 14.48 -3.77
CA ALA A 190 25.24 14.11 -4.40
C ALA A 190 25.45 12.60 -4.32
N ILE A 191 26.13 12.03 -5.32
CA ILE A 191 26.55 10.62 -5.33
C ILE A 191 28.05 10.60 -5.49
N THR A 192 28.75 9.95 -4.55
CA THR A 192 30.17 9.72 -4.65
C THR A 192 30.42 8.26 -4.97
N MET A 193 31.08 7.99 -6.10
CA MET A 193 31.46 6.64 -6.49
C MET A 193 32.95 6.43 -6.21
N THR A 194 33.25 5.37 -5.46
CA THR A 194 34.62 4.94 -5.20
C THR A 194 34.84 3.56 -5.81
N VAL A 195 35.83 3.45 -6.69
CA VAL A 195 36.22 2.20 -7.31
C VAL A 195 37.45 1.65 -6.61
N THR A 196 37.37 0.46 -6.03
CA THR A 196 38.46 -0.17 -5.29
C THR A 196 38.75 -1.55 -5.86
N LYS A 197 40.03 -1.79 -6.18
CA LYS A 197 40.48 -3.10 -6.64
C LYS A 197 40.79 -3.97 -5.41
N LEU A 198 40.04 -5.05 -5.28
CA LEU A 198 40.35 -6.10 -4.27
C LEU A 198 41.49 -7.00 -4.77
N LYS A 199 42.43 -7.31 -3.88
CA LYS A 199 43.58 -8.15 -4.20
C LYS A 199 43.29 -9.64 -4.10
N THR A 200 42.29 -10.01 -3.35
CA THR A 200 41.95 -11.39 -3.01
C THR A 200 41.08 -12.03 -4.07
N LYS A 201 41.57 -13.12 -4.69
CA LYS A 201 40.78 -13.91 -5.65
C LYS A 201 39.50 -14.55 -5.05
N GLU A 202 39.43 -14.67 -3.74
CA GLU A 202 38.24 -15.14 -3.01
C GLU A 202 37.01 -14.26 -3.23
N ALA A 203 37.22 -12.94 -3.45
CA ALA A 203 36.13 -12.01 -3.75
C ALA A 203 35.34 -12.39 -4.99
N LEU A 204 35.99 -13.01 -6.00
CA LEU A 204 35.36 -13.47 -7.26
C LEU A 204 34.38 -14.63 -7.06
N LYS A 205 34.41 -15.29 -5.90
CA LYS A 205 33.55 -16.44 -5.59
C LYS A 205 32.31 -16.04 -4.76
N ILE A 206 32.19 -14.76 -4.40
CA ILE A 206 31.10 -14.27 -3.56
C ILE A 206 29.97 -13.81 -4.46
N ASP A 207 28.80 -14.41 -4.28
CA ASP A 207 27.58 -13.97 -4.90
C ASP A 207 27.07 -12.69 -4.18
N VAL A 208 27.14 -11.55 -4.86
CA VAL A 208 26.72 -10.24 -4.34
C VAL A 208 25.24 -9.91 -4.61
N SER A 209 24.50 -10.83 -5.19
CA SER A 209 23.07 -10.64 -5.45
C SER A 209 22.21 -10.67 -4.17
N ASN A 210 22.79 -11.09 -3.05
CA ASN A 210 22.11 -11.18 -1.76
C ASN A 210 22.87 -10.43 -0.66
N ASN A 211 22.16 -10.11 0.44
CA ASN A 211 22.70 -9.33 1.57
C ASN A 211 23.90 -10.00 2.27
N ASP A 212 23.97 -11.35 2.28
CA ASP A 212 25.07 -12.07 2.91
C ASP A 212 26.35 -11.91 2.09
N GLY A 213 26.27 -12.08 0.77
CA GLY A 213 27.39 -11.84 -0.13
C GLY A 213 27.88 -10.39 -0.09
N TYR A 214 26.95 -9.42 -0.08
CA TYR A 214 27.28 -8.02 0.08
C TYR A 214 28.06 -7.74 1.40
N SER A 215 27.60 -8.30 2.52
CA SER A 215 28.26 -8.16 3.83
C SER A 215 29.66 -8.77 3.82
N LYS A 216 29.87 -9.89 3.12
CA LYS A 216 31.19 -10.52 2.97
C LYS A 216 32.15 -9.62 2.19
N ILE A 217 31.70 -9.06 1.06
CA ILE A 217 32.53 -8.12 0.27
C ILE A 217 32.84 -6.87 1.07
N ALA A 218 31.88 -6.30 1.80
CA ALA A 218 32.09 -5.11 2.63
C ALA A 218 33.17 -5.36 3.72
N LYS A 219 33.14 -6.53 4.38
CA LYS A 219 34.17 -6.93 5.36
C LYS A 219 35.55 -7.12 4.71
N MET A 220 35.63 -7.69 3.51
CA MET A 220 36.88 -7.83 2.77
C MET A 220 37.45 -6.46 2.38
N LEU A 221 36.58 -5.55 1.89
CA LEU A 221 36.96 -4.19 1.52
C LEU A 221 37.55 -3.44 2.75
N MET A 222 36.84 -3.49 3.89
CA MET A 222 37.32 -2.90 5.14
C MET A 222 38.70 -3.43 5.54
N ARG A 223 38.89 -4.75 5.47
CA ARG A 223 40.15 -5.40 5.81
C ARG A 223 41.31 -4.99 4.89
N GLU A 224 41.06 -4.91 3.59
CA GLU A 224 42.11 -4.66 2.59
C GLU A 224 42.43 -3.16 2.39
N THR A 225 41.48 -2.29 2.61
CA THR A 225 41.59 -0.85 2.25
C THR A 225 41.31 0.09 3.39
N GLY A 226 40.73 -0.38 4.51
CA GLY A 226 40.27 0.46 5.61
C GLY A 226 38.99 1.23 5.30
N VAL A 227 38.37 1.04 4.12
CA VAL A 227 37.13 1.72 3.73
C VAL A 227 35.95 0.95 4.26
N SER A 228 35.13 1.63 5.09
CA SER A 228 33.86 1.09 5.59
C SER A 228 32.74 1.42 4.60
N VAL A 229 31.96 0.41 4.23
CA VAL A 229 30.75 0.58 3.42
C VAL A 229 29.56 0.39 4.33
N THR A 230 28.76 1.43 4.44
CA THR A 230 27.46 1.39 5.16
C THR A 230 26.34 1.24 4.14
N HIS A 231 25.37 0.41 4.47
CA HIS A 231 24.13 0.24 3.72
C HIS A 231 23.17 1.35 4.06
#